data_e4d3a25218e8fc3f2a5d9e9a7dde7424
#
_entry.id   e4d3a25218e8fc3f2a5d9e9a7dde7424
#
_cell.length_a   1.000
_cell.length_b   1.000
_cell.length_c   1.000
_cell.angle_alpha   90.00
_cell.angle_beta   90.00
_cell.angle_gamma   90.00
#
_symmetry.space_group_name_H-M   'P 1'
#
loop_
_entity.id
_entity.type
_entity.pdbx_description
1 polymer ?
#
loop_
_entity_poly.entity_id
_entity_poly.type
_entity_poly.pdbx_seq_one_letter_code
_entity_poly.pdbx_strand_id
1 'polypeptide(L)'
;MESEKSNKMKVVLLSSIAEDLGWNEKFLTIEASQMKVFSVWKLINSKLHQDNIIVSINQEITDMDAKINPNDEVAFMPIFTGG
;
A
#
# COMPACT_ATOMS: atom_id res chain seq x y z
N MET A 1 1.22 -1.30 29.61
CA MET A 1 0.90 -1.34 29.07
C MET A 1 0.71 -1.34 28.11
N GLU A 2 0.74 -1.40 27.73
CA GLU A 2 0.60 -1.33 26.92
C GLU A 2 0.32 -1.41 26.04
N SER A 3 0.12 -1.67 25.85
CA SER A 3 -0.20 -1.91 25.01
C SER A 3 -0.44 -1.44 23.91
N GLU A 4 0.03 -1.32 23.22
CA GLU A 4 -0.21 -0.68 22.24
C GLU A 4 -0.65 -1.39 21.20
N LYS A 5 -1.59 -1.10 20.72
CA LYS A 5 -2.04 -1.52 19.62
C LYS A 5 -1.42 -0.88 18.58
N SER A 6 -0.75 -1.49 17.82
CA SER A 6 -0.05 -0.91 16.73
C SER A 6 -0.90 -1.00 15.51
N ASN A 7 -1.10 0.08 14.84
CA ASN A 7 -1.78 0.09 13.57
C ASN A 7 -0.78 0.12 12.44
N LYS A 8 0.36 -0.50 12.65
CA LYS A 8 1.38 -0.52 11.62
C LYS A 8 1.08 -1.55 10.56
N MET A 9 1.41 -1.23 9.35
CA MET A 9 1.30 -2.14 8.25
C MET A 9 2.53 -1.94 7.37
N LYS A 10 2.82 -2.90 6.51
CA LYS A 10 3.98 -2.82 5.65
C LYS A 10 3.53 -2.45 4.25
N VAL A 11 4.22 -1.50 3.64
CA VAL A 11 3.96 -1.12 2.26
C VAL A 11 5.14 -1.53 1.42
N VAL A 12 4.88 -2.23 0.34
CA VAL A 12 5.91 -2.67 -0.59
C VAL A 12 5.63 -2.03 -1.94
N LEU A 13 6.65 -1.46 -2.53
CA LEU A 13 6.53 -0.84 -3.84
C LEU A 13 7.39 -1.62 -4.81
N LEU A 14 6.84 -1.85 -5.99
CA LEU A 14 7.53 -2.64 -6.99
C LEU A 14 7.78 -1.83 -8.25
N SER A 15 8.86 -2.16 -8.91
CA SER A 15 9.15 -1.66 -10.24
C SER A 15 9.21 -0.13 -10.27
N SER A 16 8.58 0.49 -11.24
CA SER A 16 8.69 1.92 -11.45
C SER A 16 8.09 2.73 -10.31
N ILE A 17 7.17 2.17 -9.54
CA ILE A 17 6.64 2.91 -8.41
C ILE A 17 7.72 3.09 -7.36
N ALA A 18 8.51 2.06 -7.13
CA ALA A 18 9.61 2.16 -6.17
C ALA A 18 10.63 3.19 -6.63
N GLU A 19 10.90 3.21 -7.91
CA GLU A 19 11.84 4.18 -8.45
C GLU A 19 11.32 5.60 -8.32
N ASP A 20 10.04 5.77 -8.60
CA ASP A 20 9.44 7.08 -8.55
C ASP A 20 9.46 7.67 -7.14
N LEU A 21 9.20 6.84 -6.16
CA LEU A 21 9.12 7.32 -4.78
C LEU A 21 10.43 7.19 -4.02
N GLY A 22 11.39 6.45 -4.55
CA GLY A 22 12.70 6.38 -3.95
C GLY A 22 12.84 5.39 -2.82
N TRP A 23 11.91 4.45 -2.67
CA TRP A 23 12.02 3.44 -1.63
C TRP A 23 11.26 2.19 -2.05
N ASN A 24 11.58 1.07 -1.41
CA ASN A 24 10.96 -0.21 -1.75
C ASN A 24 9.97 -0.70 -0.72
N GLU A 25 10.23 -0.47 0.54
CA GLU A 25 9.29 -0.89 1.56
C GLU A 25 9.43 -0.03 2.80
N LYS A 26 8.35 0.13 3.48
CA LYS A 26 8.27 0.91 4.69
C LYS A 26 7.15 0.40 5.55
N PHE A 27 7.30 0.60 6.86
CA PHE A 27 6.19 0.39 7.76
C PHE A 27 5.52 1.73 7.98
N LEU A 28 4.21 1.74 7.87
CA LEU A 28 3.43 2.95 8.09
C LEU A 28 2.46 2.72 9.22
N THR A 29 2.17 3.79 9.94
CA THR A 29 1.14 3.76 10.96
C THR A 29 -0.08 4.46 10.38
N ILE A 30 -1.22 3.80 10.40
CA ILE A 30 -2.43 4.40 9.88
C ILE A 30 -3.48 4.37 10.95
N GLU A 31 -4.42 5.30 10.84
CA GLU A 31 -5.51 5.36 11.80
C GLU A 31 -6.47 4.24 11.55
N ALA A 32 -6.96 3.65 12.60
CA ALA A 32 -7.87 2.53 12.45
C ALA A 32 -9.07 2.86 11.59
N SER A 33 -9.56 4.08 11.68
CA SER A 33 -10.75 4.44 10.95
C SER A 33 -10.50 4.62 9.45
N GLN A 34 -9.24 4.58 9.04
CA GLN A 34 -8.93 4.79 7.64
C GLN A 34 -8.09 3.70 7.06
N MET A 35 -8.36 2.49 7.46
CA MET A 35 -7.51 1.39 7.03
C MET A 35 -8.04 0.82 5.73
N LYS A 36 -7.95 1.59 4.69
CA LYS A 36 -8.25 1.13 3.34
C LYS A 36 -7.03 1.34 2.47
N VAL A 37 -6.93 0.53 1.42
CA VAL A 37 -5.82 0.62 0.49
C VAL A 37 -5.72 2.03 -0.09
N PHE A 38 -6.85 2.60 -0.46
CA PHE A 38 -6.84 3.92 -1.06
C PHE A 38 -6.22 4.96 -0.13
N SER A 39 -6.47 4.84 1.17
CA SER A 39 -5.88 5.77 2.14
C SER A 39 -4.37 5.68 2.13
N VAL A 40 -3.86 4.46 2.05
CA VAL A 40 -2.41 4.27 1.99
C VAL A 40 -1.86 4.82 0.69
N TRP A 41 -2.56 4.59 -0.42
CA TRP A 41 -2.11 5.09 -1.71
C TRP A 41 -1.97 6.61 -1.68
N LYS A 42 -2.91 7.28 -1.06
CA LYS A 42 -2.82 8.74 -0.94
C LYS A 42 -1.69 9.16 -0.03
N LEU A 43 -1.42 8.39 1.01
CA LEU A 43 -0.34 8.74 1.92
C LEU A 43 1.02 8.65 1.26
N ILE A 44 1.24 7.69 0.39
CA ILE A 44 2.54 7.56 -0.24
C ILE A 44 2.72 8.55 -1.38
N ASN A 45 1.63 9.19 -1.78
CA ASN A 45 1.72 10.32 -2.71
C ASN A 45 2.39 9.99 -4.03
N SER A 46 1.99 8.89 -4.61
CA SER A 46 2.54 8.48 -5.89
C SER A 46 2.00 9.38 -7.00
N LYS A 47 2.79 9.60 -8.01
CA LYS A 47 2.36 10.36 -9.17
C LYS A 47 1.58 9.51 -10.14
N LEU A 48 1.60 8.21 -9.98
CA LEU A 48 0.88 7.36 -10.90
C LEU A 48 -0.61 7.41 -10.58
N HIS A 49 -1.40 7.22 -11.62
CA HIS A 49 -2.82 7.20 -11.46
C HIS A 49 -3.24 5.86 -10.87
N GLN A 50 -4.19 5.88 -9.95
CA GLN A 50 -4.58 4.63 -9.29
C GLN A 50 -5.11 3.59 -10.27
N ASP A 51 -5.63 4.03 -11.41
CA ASP A 51 -6.15 3.09 -12.39
C ASP A 51 -5.04 2.28 -13.06
N ASN A 52 -3.80 2.69 -12.90
CA ASN A 52 -2.69 2.00 -13.52
C ASN A 52 -1.93 1.15 -12.53
N ILE A 53 -2.56 0.82 -11.41
CA ILE A 53 -1.88 0.14 -10.33
C ILE A 53 -2.60 -1.17 -9.99
N ILE A 54 -1.82 -2.20 -9.75
CA ILE A 54 -2.33 -3.43 -9.18
C ILE A 54 -1.93 -3.43 -7.72
N VAL A 55 -2.85 -3.76 -6.84
CA VAL A 55 -2.55 -3.80 -5.42
C VAL A 55 -2.84 -5.19 -4.89
N SER A 56 -2.03 -5.62 -3.92
CA SER A 56 -2.27 -6.88 -3.25
C SER A 56 -2.14 -6.67 -1.74
N ILE A 57 -2.83 -7.49 -0.99
CA ILE A 57 -2.69 -7.53 0.45
C ILE A 57 -2.30 -8.95 0.80
N ASN A 58 -1.17 -9.09 1.47
CA ASN A 58 -0.64 -10.41 1.84
C ASN A 58 -0.57 -11.33 0.64
N GLN A 59 -0.16 -10.73 -0.49
CA GLN A 59 0.09 -11.43 -1.75
C GLN A 59 -1.18 -11.87 -2.48
N GLU A 60 -2.32 -11.35 -2.07
CA GLU A 60 -3.56 -11.59 -2.80
C GLU A 60 -4.01 -10.32 -3.47
N ILE A 61 -4.25 -10.38 -4.76
CA ILE A 61 -4.66 -9.20 -5.51
C ILE A 61 -6.03 -8.73 -5.05
N THR A 62 -6.15 -7.43 -4.87
CA THR A 62 -7.37 -6.84 -4.40
C THR A 62 -7.55 -5.48 -5.07
N ASP A 63 -8.30 -4.59 -4.46
CA ASP A 63 -8.52 -3.29 -5.05
C ASP A 63 -8.36 -2.18 -4.00
N MET A 64 -8.58 -0.95 -4.44
CA MET A 64 -8.35 0.21 -3.58
C MET A 64 -9.36 0.32 -2.44
N ASP A 65 -10.49 -0.36 -2.54
CA ASP A 65 -11.48 -0.29 -1.48
C ASP A 65 -11.28 -1.32 -0.39
N ALA A 66 -10.30 -2.19 -0.56
CA ALA A 66 -10.08 -3.25 0.41
C ALA A 66 -9.64 -2.67 1.74
N LYS A 67 -10.06 -3.33 2.81
CA LYS A 67 -9.64 -2.91 4.14
C LYS A 67 -8.30 -3.52 4.49
N ILE A 68 -7.53 -2.78 5.24
CA ILE A 68 -6.21 -3.22 5.68
C ILE A 68 -6.28 -3.43 7.18
N ASN A 69 -5.72 -4.52 7.63
CA ASN A 69 -5.63 -4.80 9.06
C ASN A 69 -4.21 -4.58 9.53
N PRO A 70 -4.01 -4.35 10.83
CA PRO A 70 -2.66 -4.21 11.34
C PRO A 70 -1.82 -5.43 10.95
N ASN A 71 -0.58 -5.17 10.63
CA ASN A 71 0.39 -6.19 10.24
C ASN A 71 0.20 -6.74 8.83
N ASP A 72 -0.73 -6.20 8.08
CA ASP A 72 -0.87 -6.60 6.69
C ASP A 72 0.29 -6.06 5.85
N GLU A 73 0.53 -6.71 4.74
CA GLU A 73 1.53 -6.26 3.79
C GLU A 73 0.80 -5.86 2.51
N VAL A 74 0.85 -4.60 2.18
CA VAL A 74 0.19 -4.07 1.00
C VAL A 74 1.25 -3.78 -0.05
N ALA A 75 1.09 -4.34 -1.23
CA ALA A 75 2.04 -4.12 -2.31
C ALA A 75 1.37 -3.39 -3.45
N PHE A 76 2.07 -2.43 -4.01
CA PHE A 76 1.61 -1.69 -5.16
C PHE A 76 2.56 -1.94 -6.32
N MET A 77 2.01 -2.24 -7.47
CA MET A 77 2.83 -2.47 -8.65
C MET A 77 2.12 -1.87 -9.86
N PRO A 78 2.88 -1.43 -10.86
CA PRO A 78 2.25 -0.84 -12.04
C PRO A 78 1.69 -1.93 -12.92
N ILE A 79 0.67 -1.57 -13.68
CA ILE A 79 0.14 -2.48 -14.68
C ILE A 79 1.03 -2.39 -15.90
N PHE A 80 1.50 -3.53 -16.35
CA PHE A 80 2.29 -3.55 -17.56
C PHE A 80 1.35 -3.89 -18.70
N THR A 81 1.05 -2.91 -19.48
CA THR A 81 0.26 -3.19 -20.65
C THR A 81 1.25 -3.55 -21.68
N GLY A 82 1.31 -4.68 -22.03
CA GLY A 82 2.30 -5.15 -22.90
C GLY A 82 2.46 -4.39 -24.12
N GLY A 83 2.79 -3.87 -24.45
CA GLY A 83 2.90 -3.13 -25.51
C GLY A 83 3.85 -2.72 -26.16
#